data_e27a3dce7bc75cd4f8b31068048a93cb
#
_entry.id   e27a3dce7bc75cd4f8b31068048a93cb
#
_cell.length_a   1.000
_cell.length_b   1.000
_cell.length_c   1.000
_cell.angle_alpha   90.00
_cell.angle_beta   90.00
_cell.angle_gamma   90.00
#
_symmetry.space_group_name_H-M   'P 1'
#
loop_
_entity.id
_entity.type
_entity.pdbx_description
1 polymer ?
#
loop_
_entity_poly.entity_id
_entity_poly.type
_entity_poly.pdbx_seq_one_letter_code
_entity_poly.pdbx_strand_id
1 'polypeptide(L)'
;GSCGVLPAVLLPLARAGEADEEAICDALYVAAGFGQVIAARATLAGAEGGCQAEVGAASAMAAAALCHLKGGTPEQCAAAAAMALGNLLGLVCDPVAGLVEVPCIKRNVVGAVNAVSCANMALAGVDYAIPCDEVIDAMGRVGSLLSPDLRETGQGGLAATPTGVRIAERLAEEA
;
A
#
# COMPACT_ATOMS: atom_id res chain seq x y z
N GLY A 1 -7.91 5.44 4.15
CA GLY A 1 -6.57 5.84 4.63
C GLY A 1 -5.48 5.59 3.61
N SER A 2 -5.43 4.40 3.01
CA SER A 2 -4.41 4.03 2.01
C SER A 2 -4.48 4.89 0.74
N CYS A 3 -5.64 5.45 0.42
CA CYS A 3 -5.78 6.45 -0.66
C CYS A 3 -4.87 7.68 -0.47
N GLY A 4 -4.43 7.96 0.75
CA GLY A 4 -3.49 9.03 1.06
C GLY A 4 -2.05 8.76 0.65
N VAL A 5 -1.67 7.51 0.40
CA VAL A 5 -0.29 7.13 0.04
C VAL A 5 0.13 7.75 -1.29
N LEU A 6 -0.72 7.63 -2.32
CA LEU A 6 -0.42 8.15 -3.64
C LEU A 6 -0.23 9.69 -3.67
N PRO A 7 -1.17 10.50 -3.15
CA PRO A 7 -0.96 11.94 -3.09
C PRO A 7 0.21 12.35 -2.17
N ALA A 8 0.48 11.59 -1.10
CA ALA A 8 1.63 11.87 -0.23
C ALA A 8 2.98 11.72 -0.96
N VAL A 9 3.06 10.85 -1.95
CA VAL A 9 4.25 10.65 -2.77
C VAL A 9 4.34 11.68 -3.91
N LEU A 10 3.24 12.00 -4.60
CA LEU A 10 3.26 12.80 -5.82
C LEU A 10 3.09 14.31 -5.57
N LEU A 11 2.18 14.73 -4.67
CA LEU A 11 1.90 16.16 -4.48
C LEU A 11 3.09 16.99 -3.96
N PRO A 12 4.01 16.47 -3.12
CA PRO A 12 5.20 17.22 -2.74
C PRO A 12 6.04 17.63 -3.94
N LEU A 13 6.15 16.79 -4.99
CA LEU A 13 6.90 17.08 -6.20
C LEU A 13 6.26 18.22 -7.01
N ALA A 14 4.93 18.20 -7.13
CA ALA A 14 4.20 19.31 -7.75
C ALA A 14 4.38 20.63 -6.98
N ARG A 15 4.30 20.58 -5.65
CA ARG A 15 4.46 21.74 -4.78
C ARG A 15 5.91 22.31 -4.80
N ALA A 16 6.89 21.45 -4.99
CA ALA A 16 8.30 21.85 -5.14
C ALA A 16 8.63 22.36 -6.54
N GLY A 17 7.69 22.28 -7.50
CA GLY A 17 7.93 22.65 -8.90
C GLY A 17 8.80 21.63 -9.64
N GLU A 18 8.94 20.42 -9.12
CA GLU A 18 9.69 19.33 -9.76
C GLU A 18 8.85 18.57 -10.80
N ALA A 19 7.53 18.75 -10.80
CA ALA A 19 6.61 18.18 -11.77
C ALA A 19 5.44 19.14 -12.00
N ASP A 20 5.04 19.31 -13.26
CA ASP A 20 3.84 20.05 -13.63
C ASP A 20 2.57 19.20 -13.51
N GLU A 21 1.42 19.81 -13.76
CA GLU A 21 0.12 19.16 -13.66
C GLU A 21 -0.05 18.01 -14.66
N GLU A 22 0.47 18.15 -15.88
CA GLU A 22 0.40 17.14 -16.93
C GLU A 22 1.20 15.89 -16.53
N ALA A 23 2.44 16.08 -16.05
CA ALA A 23 3.28 14.99 -15.57
C ALA A 23 2.67 14.25 -14.35
N ILE A 24 2.02 14.99 -13.43
CA ILE A 24 1.30 14.36 -12.31
C ILE A 24 0.10 13.56 -12.82
N CYS A 25 -0.67 14.07 -13.78
CA CYS A 25 -1.78 13.34 -14.38
C CYS A 25 -1.31 12.05 -15.06
N ASP A 26 -0.24 12.10 -15.83
CA ASP A 26 0.34 10.90 -16.47
C ASP A 26 0.78 9.87 -15.43
N ALA A 27 1.44 10.30 -14.36
CA ALA A 27 1.82 9.42 -13.26
C ALA A 27 0.59 8.77 -12.58
N LEU A 28 -0.52 9.50 -12.44
CA LEU A 28 -1.77 8.95 -11.91
C LEU A 28 -2.39 7.90 -12.84
N TYR A 29 -2.29 8.05 -14.16
CA TYR A 29 -2.72 7.02 -15.11
C TYR A 29 -1.86 5.75 -14.98
N VAL A 30 -0.55 5.88 -14.81
CA VAL A 30 0.31 4.72 -14.53
C VAL A 30 -0.11 4.04 -13.24
N ALA A 31 -0.31 4.80 -12.16
CA ALA A 31 -0.80 4.25 -10.89
C ALA A 31 -2.12 3.49 -11.06
N ALA A 32 -3.08 4.08 -11.78
CA ALA A 32 -4.38 3.46 -12.04
C ALA A 32 -4.26 2.14 -12.81
N GLY A 33 -3.36 2.07 -13.79
CA GLY A 33 -3.07 0.84 -14.53
C GLY A 33 -2.62 -0.30 -13.60
N PHE A 34 -1.64 -0.05 -12.73
CA PHE A 34 -1.20 -1.03 -11.73
C PHE A 34 -2.34 -1.40 -10.76
N GLY A 35 -3.10 -0.41 -10.28
CA GLY A 35 -4.24 -0.65 -9.39
C GLY A 35 -5.31 -1.54 -10.02
N GLN A 36 -5.61 -1.37 -11.30
CA GLN A 36 -6.57 -2.22 -12.03
C GLN A 36 -6.08 -3.66 -12.14
N VAL A 37 -4.81 -3.88 -12.41
CA VAL A 37 -4.23 -5.24 -12.48
C VAL A 37 -4.30 -5.91 -11.11
N ILE A 38 -3.95 -5.18 -10.03
CA ILE A 38 -4.04 -5.70 -8.65
C ILE A 38 -5.50 -6.06 -8.30
N ALA A 39 -6.45 -5.18 -8.62
CA ALA A 39 -7.87 -5.43 -8.36
C ALA A 39 -8.42 -6.64 -9.12
N ALA A 40 -7.95 -6.85 -10.37
CA ALA A 40 -8.41 -7.94 -11.23
C ALA A 40 -7.82 -9.31 -10.85
N ARG A 41 -6.58 -9.35 -10.33
CA ARG A 41 -5.85 -10.60 -10.02
C ARG A 41 -5.86 -10.98 -8.54
N ALA A 42 -6.10 -9.99 -7.68
CA ALA A 42 -6.13 -10.18 -6.22
C ALA A 42 -7.29 -9.39 -5.60
N THR A 43 -7.01 -8.49 -4.66
CA THR A 43 -8.00 -7.61 -4.04
C THR A 43 -7.35 -6.30 -3.60
N LEU A 44 -8.16 -5.25 -3.44
CA LEU A 44 -7.77 -3.98 -2.81
C LEU A 44 -8.34 -3.82 -1.39
N ALA A 45 -9.12 -4.79 -0.92
CA ALA A 45 -9.85 -4.69 0.33
C ALA A 45 -9.08 -5.32 1.51
N GLY A 46 -8.88 -4.57 2.57
CA GLY A 46 -8.24 -5.06 3.80
C GLY A 46 -9.04 -6.16 4.49
N ALA A 47 -10.37 -6.12 4.38
CA ALA A 47 -11.28 -7.14 4.88
C ALA A 47 -11.12 -8.50 4.16
N GLU A 48 -10.62 -8.51 2.93
CA GLU A 48 -10.37 -9.73 2.17
C GLU A 48 -8.90 -10.18 2.25
N GLY A 49 -7.97 -9.25 2.09
CA GLY A 49 -6.55 -9.55 1.92
C GLY A 49 -5.62 -8.98 2.99
N GLY A 50 -6.13 -8.34 4.05
CA GLY A 50 -5.30 -7.64 5.03
C GLY A 50 -4.80 -6.28 4.52
N CYS A 51 -4.05 -5.55 5.35
CA CYS A 51 -3.48 -4.26 4.96
C CYS A 51 -2.46 -4.36 3.80
N GLN A 52 -1.92 -5.53 3.50
CA GLN A 52 -1.12 -5.74 2.30
C GLN A 52 -1.91 -5.44 1.01
N ALA A 53 -3.23 -5.72 1.01
CA ALA A 53 -4.12 -5.42 -0.12
C ALA A 53 -4.37 -3.91 -0.26
N GLU A 54 -4.51 -3.17 0.83
CA GLU A 54 -4.76 -1.72 0.80
C GLU A 54 -3.47 -0.92 0.71
N VAL A 55 -2.64 -0.99 1.75
CA VAL A 55 -1.39 -0.22 1.85
C VAL A 55 -0.34 -0.75 0.87
N GLY A 56 -0.29 -2.07 0.67
CA GLY A 56 0.62 -2.69 -0.29
C GLY A 56 0.28 -2.29 -1.73
N ALA A 57 -1.00 -2.36 -2.13
CA ALA A 57 -1.44 -1.91 -3.43
C ALA A 57 -1.17 -0.41 -3.64
N ALA A 58 -1.54 0.44 -2.67
CA ALA A 58 -1.30 1.87 -2.75
C ALA A 58 0.20 2.21 -2.85
N SER A 59 1.05 1.49 -2.12
CA SER A 59 2.51 1.62 -2.18
C SER A 59 3.06 1.20 -3.55
N ALA A 60 2.59 0.09 -4.12
CA ALA A 60 2.98 -0.38 -5.45
C ALA A 60 2.58 0.62 -6.55
N MET A 61 1.33 1.10 -6.50
CA MET A 61 0.82 2.13 -7.41
C MET A 61 1.66 3.41 -7.34
N ALA A 62 1.98 3.87 -6.13
CA ALA A 62 2.78 5.07 -5.92
C ALA A 62 4.25 4.88 -6.34
N ALA A 63 4.82 3.70 -6.14
CA ALA A 63 6.18 3.38 -6.57
C ALA A 63 6.31 3.40 -8.10
N ALA A 64 5.37 2.78 -8.82
CA ALA A 64 5.33 2.80 -10.28
C ALA A 64 5.15 4.22 -10.82
N ALA A 65 4.21 4.97 -10.25
CA ALA A 65 3.93 6.36 -10.63
C ALA A 65 5.14 7.27 -10.44
N LEU A 66 5.81 7.17 -9.28
CA LEU A 66 7.01 7.95 -9.00
C LEU A 66 8.18 7.56 -9.91
N CYS A 67 8.35 6.26 -10.18
CA CYS A 67 9.36 5.76 -11.10
C CYS A 67 9.13 6.33 -12.51
N HIS A 68 7.89 6.30 -13.02
CA HIS A 68 7.51 6.90 -14.28
C HIS A 68 7.78 8.41 -14.31
N LEU A 69 7.31 9.14 -13.30
CA LEU A 69 7.49 10.60 -13.19
C LEU A 69 8.96 11.02 -13.21
N LYS A 70 9.85 10.17 -12.71
CA LYS A 70 11.30 10.38 -12.72
C LYS A 70 12.00 9.80 -13.97
N GLY A 71 11.24 9.44 -15.01
CA GLY A 71 11.76 8.99 -16.31
C GLY A 71 12.15 7.52 -16.37
N GLY A 72 11.66 6.69 -15.45
CA GLY A 72 11.88 5.24 -15.48
C GLY A 72 11.17 4.57 -16.66
N THR A 73 11.75 3.45 -17.13
CA THR A 73 11.14 2.62 -18.17
C THR A 73 9.93 1.85 -17.63
N PRO A 74 9.04 1.30 -18.50
CA PRO A 74 7.95 0.43 -18.07
C PRO A 74 8.41 -0.75 -17.19
N GLU A 75 9.56 -1.35 -17.52
CA GLU A 75 10.16 -2.45 -16.77
C GLU A 75 10.60 -2.01 -15.38
N GLN A 76 11.19 -0.81 -15.26
CA GLN A 76 11.56 -0.21 -13.98
C GLN A 76 10.32 0.12 -13.15
N CYS A 77 9.25 0.60 -13.76
CA CYS A 77 7.98 0.85 -13.07
C CYS A 77 7.39 -0.46 -12.52
N ALA A 78 7.44 -1.54 -13.31
CA ALA A 78 6.99 -2.85 -12.87
C ALA A 78 7.87 -3.42 -11.73
N ALA A 79 9.18 -3.25 -11.81
CA ALA A 79 10.11 -3.65 -10.75
C ALA A 79 9.86 -2.84 -9.45
N ALA A 80 9.64 -1.52 -9.55
CA ALA A 80 9.30 -0.68 -8.41
C ALA A 80 8.00 -1.13 -7.73
N ALA A 81 6.96 -1.41 -8.51
CA ALA A 81 5.68 -1.93 -8.00
C ALA A 81 5.84 -3.29 -7.33
N ALA A 82 6.58 -4.22 -7.97
CA ALA A 82 6.85 -5.56 -7.43
C ALA A 82 7.59 -5.49 -6.09
N MET A 83 8.64 -4.69 -5.99
CA MET A 83 9.39 -4.46 -4.75
C MET A 83 8.48 -3.87 -3.66
N ALA A 84 7.71 -2.84 -4.00
CA ALA A 84 6.86 -2.15 -3.04
C ALA A 84 5.76 -3.06 -2.48
N LEU A 85 5.13 -3.87 -3.32
CA LEU A 85 4.13 -4.85 -2.91
C LEU A 85 4.75 -6.00 -2.12
N GLY A 86 5.87 -6.55 -2.63
CA GLY A 86 6.59 -7.66 -2.01
C GLY A 86 7.06 -7.36 -0.59
N ASN A 87 7.54 -6.14 -0.33
CA ASN A 87 7.97 -5.70 1.00
C ASN A 87 6.85 -5.69 2.06
N LEU A 88 5.60 -5.62 1.63
CA LEU A 88 4.43 -5.49 2.52
C LEU A 88 3.56 -6.76 2.55
N LEU A 89 4.03 -7.87 1.93
CA LEU A 89 3.34 -9.15 2.01
C LEU A 89 3.19 -9.61 3.47
N GLY A 90 2.00 -10.09 3.80
CA GLY A 90 1.66 -10.53 5.16
C GLY A 90 1.24 -9.40 6.10
N LEU A 91 1.18 -8.14 5.67
CA LEU A 91 0.70 -7.05 6.51
C LEU A 91 -0.79 -7.23 6.81
N VAL A 92 -1.09 -7.50 8.08
CA VAL A 92 -2.43 -7.79 8.58
C VAL A 92 -3.28 -6.52 8.72
N CYS A 93 -4.61 -6.65 8.76
CA CYS A 93 -5.54 -5.56 9.04
C CYS A 93 -6.19 -5.79 10.43
N ASP A 94 -5.70 -5.05 11.43
CA ASP A 94 -6.03 -5.21 12.84
C ASP A 94 -6.35 -3.87 13.54
N PRO A 95 -7.31 -3.08 13.01
CA PRO A 95 -7.60 -1.74 13.51
C PRO A 95 -8.18 -1.80 14.94
N VAL A 96 -7.59 -1.01 15.85
CA VAL A 96 -8.06 -0.89 17.23
C VAL A 96 -9.43 -0.23 17.25
N ALA A 97 -10.37 -0.84 17.94
CA ALA A 97 -11.77 -0.42 18.03
C ALA A 97 -12.48 -0.31 16.64
N GLY A 98 -11.96 -0.95 15.60
CA GLY A 98 -12.48 -0.82 14.24
C GLY A 98 -12.20 0.54 13.59
N LEU A 99 -11.44 1.44 14.25
CA LEU A 99 -11.12 2.76 13.75
C LEU A 99 -9.84 2.75 12.91
N VAL A 100 -9.86 3.49 11.78
CA VAL A 100 -8.72 3.57 10.86
C VAL A 100 -7.68 4.61 11.34
N GLU A 101 -7.26 4.50 12.60
CA GLU A 101 -6.27 5.37 13.24
C GLU A 101 -5.03 4.60 13.69
N VAL A 102 -5.23 3.58 14.52
CA VAL A 102 -4.16 2.74 15.07
C VAL A 102 -4.36 1.29 14.59
N PRO A 103 -3.43 0.76 13.81
CA PRO A 103 -2.13 1.32 13.38
C PRO A 103 -2.18 2.02 12.01
N CYS A 104 -3.33 2.19 11.39
CA CYS A 104 -3.53 2.48 9.97
C CYS A 104 -2.79 3.74 9.50
N ILE A 105 -2.86 4.86 10.25
CA ILE A 105 -2.18 6.11 9.87
C ILE A 105 -0.67 5.88 9.70
N LYS A 106 -0.03 5.17 10.64
CA LYS A 106 1.41 4.89 10.60
C LYS A 106 1.78 3.91 9.48
N ARG A 107 0.90 2.93 9.19
CA ARG A 107 1.10 2.01 8.06
C ARG A 107 1.02 2.74 6.71
N ASN A 108 0.16 3.73 6.57
CA ASN A 108 0.10 4.55 5.36
C ASN A 108 1.40 5.36 5.17
N VAL A 109 2.00 5.89 6.24
CA VAL A 109 3.32 6.52 6.18
C VAL A 109 4.38 5.52 5.72
N VAL A 110 4.39 4.30 6.27
CA VAL A 110 5.29 3.22 5.83
C VAL A 110 5.10 2.93 4.35
N GLY A 111 3.86 2.83 3.87
CA GLY A 111 3.55 2.61 2.46
C GLY A 111 4.12 3.68 1.54
N ALA A 112 4.02 4.97 1.93
CA ALA A 112 4.56 6.09 1.16
C ALA A 112 6.09 6.06 1.13
N VAL A 113 6.76 5.84 2.27
CA VAL A 113 8.22 5.74 2.34
C VAL A 113 8.75 4.53 1.56
N ASN A 114 8.07 3.38 1.67
CA ASN A 114 8.38 2.18 0.90
C ASN A 114 8.29 2.45 -0.61
N ALA A 115 7.24 3.14 -1.07
CA ALA A 115 7.07 3.50 -2.48
C ALA A 115 8.25 4.33 -3.01
N VAL A 116 8.67 5.37 -2.26
CA VAL A 116 9.80 6.22 -2.63
C VAL A 116 11.10 5.41 -2.70
N SER A 117 11.34 4.55 -1.72
CA SER A 117 12.53 3.70 -1.67
C SER A 117 12.57 2.74 -2.86
N CYS A 118 11.46 2.08 -3.18
CA CYS A 118 11.37 1.12 -4.27
C CYS A 118 11.50 1.79 -5.65
N ALA A 119 10.90 2.96 -5.85
CA ALA A 119 11.08 3.73 -7.07
C ALA A 119 12.56 4.10 -7.28
N ASN A 120 13.24 4.58 -6.24
CA ASN A 120 14.66 4.93 -6.32
C ASN A 120 15.55 3.72 -6.59
N MET A 121 15.27 2.56 -5.98
CA MET A 121 16.00 1.32 -6.27
C MET A 121 15.84 0.89 -7.73
N ALA A 122 14.60 0.90 -8.26
CA ALA A 122 14.35 0.55 -9.66
C ALA A 122 15.05 1.52 -10.64
N LEU A 123 15.00 2.82 -10.37
CA LEU A 123 15.70 3.84 -11.16
C LEU A 123 17.22 3.67 -11.11
N ALA A 124 17.75 3.19 -10.00
CA ALA A 124 19.19 2.85 -9.87
C ALA A 124 19.56 1.51 -10.56
N GLY A 125 18.61 0.84 -11.21
CA GLY A 125 18.86 -0.42 -11.93
C GLY A 125 18.78 -1.66 -11.05
N VAL A 126 18.26 -1.55 -9.83
CA VAL A 126 17.97 -2.73 -9.01
C VAL A 126 16.73 -3.41 -9.57
N ASP A 127 16.89 -4.63 -10.03
CA ASP A 127 15.81 -5.47 -10.52
C ASP A 127 15.14 -6.27 -9.39
N TYR A 128 13.90 -6.68 -9.62
CA TYR A 128 13.17 -7.59 -8.73
C TYR A 128 12.95 -8.90 -9.49
N ALA A 129 13.67 -9.94 -9.11
CA ALA A 129 13.72 -11.21 -9.84
C ALA A 129 12.35 -11.89 -10.03
N ILE A 130 11.34 -11.52 -9.20
CA ILE A 130 9.98 -12.04 -9.32
C ILE A 130 9.15 -11.03 -10.11
N PRO A 131 8.54 -11.41 -11.24
CA PRO A 131 7.68 -10.53 -12.03
C PRO A 131 6.53 -9.95 -11.21
N CYS A 132 6.14 -8.71 -11.52
CA CYS A 132 5.10 -7.98 -10.79
C CYS A 132 3.78 -8.76 -10.70
N ASP A 133 3.37 -9.42 -11.79
CA ASP A 133 2.16 -10.24 -11.84
C ASP A 133 2.20 -11.40 -10.83
N GLU A 134 3.36 -12.04 -10.68
CA GLU A 134 3.51 -13.13 -9.72
C GLU A 134 3.50 -12.64 -8.26
N VAL A 135 4.02 -11.45 -8.01
CA VAL A 135 3.95 -10.80 -6.69
C VAL A 135 2.49 -10.45 -6.35
N ILE A 136 1.73 -9.95 -7.31
CA ILE A 136 0.29 -9.67 -7.15
C ILE A 136 -0.48 -10.96 -6.83
N ASP A 137 -0.24 -12.03 -7.58
CA ASP A 137 -0.86 -13.33 -7.33
C ASP A 137 -0.47 -13.90 -5.96
N ALA A 138 0.80 -13.71 -5.56
CA ALA A 138 1.27 -14.10 -4.23
C ALA A 138 0.56 -13.32 -3.13
N MET A 139 0.33 -12.02 -3.30
CA MET A 139 -0.42 -11.20 -2.36
C MET A 139 -1.86 -11.73 -2.18
N GLY A 140 -2.55 -12.06 -3.27
CA GLY A 140 -3.88 -12.66 -3.20
C GLY A 140 -3.89 -13.99 -2.44
N ARG A 141 -2.92 -14.87 -2.70
CA ARG A 141 -2.78 -16.16 -1.98
C ARG A 141 -2.46 -15.95 -0.49
N VAL A 142 -1.54 -15.05 -0.16
CA VAL A 142 -1.20 -14.71 1.23
C VAL A 142 -2.43 -14.15 1.96
N GLY A 143 -3.19 -13.26 1.31
CA GLY A 143 -4.44 -12.72 1.87
C GLY A 143 -5.44 -13.80 2.24
N SER A 144 -5.61 -14.79 1.35
CA SER A 144 -6.52 -15.93 1.59
C SER A 144 -6.08 -16.82 2.76
N LEU A 145 -4.79 -16.84 3.09
CA LEU A 145 -4.22 -17.62 4.19
C LEU A 145 -4.24 -16.87 5.54
N LEU A 146 -4.51 -15.56 5.55
CA LEU A 146 -4.65 -14.79 6.79
C LEU A 146 -5.86 -15.28 7.58
N SER A 147 -5.70 -15.41 8.91
CA SER A 147 -6.84 -15.66 9.80
C SER A 147 -7.92 -14.58 9.62
N PRO A 148 -9.21 -14.93 9.68
CA PRO A 148 -10.30 -13.95 9.75
C PRO A 148 -10.08 -12.87 10.81
N ASP A 149 -9.47 -13.21 11.95
CA ASP A 149 -9.17 -12.27 13.04
C ASP A 149 -8.20 -11.14 12.63
N LEU A 150 -7.46 -11.33 11.52
CA LEU A 150 -6.45 -10.41 11.00
C LEU A 150 -6.89 -9.69 9.71
N ARG A 151 -8.19 -9.78 9.39
CA ARG A 151 -8.80 -9.17 8.19
C ARG A 151 -9.88 -8.16 8.57
N GLU A 152 -9.47 -7.07 9.24
CA GLU A 152 -10.32 -5.92 9.61
C GLU A 152 -11.43 -6.21 10.64
N THR A 153 -11.42 -7.37 11.28
CA THR A 153 -12.45 -7.75 12.26
C THR A 153 -12.26 -7.15 13.64
N GLY A 154 -11.08 -6.59 13.92
CA GLY A 154 -10.73 -6.08 15.25
C GLY A 154 -10.59 -7.17 16.32
N GLN A 155 -10.56 -8.45 15.93
CA GLN A 155 -10.52 -9.58 16.85
C GLN A 155 -9.12 -10.13 17.12
N GLY A 156 -8.14 -9.72 16.30
CA GLY A 156 -6.75 -10.19 16.40
C GLY A 156 -5.73 -9.05 16.35
N GLY A 157 -4.46 -9.42 16.35
CA GLY A 157 -3.36 -8.48 16.23
C GLY A 157 -3.32 -7.41 17.32
N LEU A 158 -3.08 -6.15 16.94
CA LEU A 158 -3.01 -5.02 17.86
C LEU A 158 -4.35 -4.74 18.56
N ALA A 159 -5.46 -4.98 17.88
CA ALA A 159 -6.80 -4.79 18.43
C ALA A 159 -7.07 -5.70 19.65
N ALA A 160 -6.52 -6.91 19.64
CA ALA A 160 -6.67 -7.89 20.72
C ALA A 160 -5.66 -7.73 21.86
N THR A 161 -4.76 -6.75 21.80
CA THR A 161 -3.85 -6.47 22.93
C THR A 161 -4.62 -5.92 24.13
N PRO A 162 -4.13 -6.12 25.39
CA PRO A 162 -4.82 -5.58 26.56
C PRO A 162 -5.08 -4.07 26.48
N THR A 163 -4.21 -3.31 25.83
CA THR A 163 -4.40 -1.87 25.64
C THR A 163 -5.41 -1.58 24.53
N GLY A 164 -5.40 -2.35 23.43
CA GLY A 164 -6.38 -2.23 22.35
C GLY A 164 -7.80 -2.47 22.84
N VAL A 165 -8.01 -3.52 23.65
CA VAL A 165 -9.31 -3.82 24.26
C VAL A 165 -9.77 -2.69 25.17
N ARG A 166 -8.92 -2.18 26.10
CA ARG A 166 -9.31 -1.05 26.96
C ARG A 166 -9.66 0.21 26.17
N ILE A 167 -8.99 0.46 25.05
CA ILE A 167 -9.34 1.62 24.18
C ILE A 167 -10.73 1.41 23.58
N ALA A 168 -11.03 0.22 23.08
CA ALA A 168 -12.31 -0.10 22.48
C ALA A 168 -13.47 0.01 23.50
N GLU A 169 -13.27 -0.51 24.72
CA GLU A 169 -14.24 -0.40 25.83
C GLU A 169 -14.53 1.06 26.17
N ARG A 170 -13.48 1.89 26.36
CA ARG A 170 -13.66 3.32 26.67
C ARG A 170 -14.42 4.07 25.58
N LEU A 171 -14.10 3.83 24.30
CA LEU A 171 -14.79 4.48 23.19
C LEU A 171 -16.25 4.05 23.07
N ALA A 172 -16.57 2.82 23.45
CA ALA A 172 -17.96 2.35 23.49
C ALA A 172 -18.78 2.99 24.62
N GLU A 173 -18.13 3.40 25.74
CA GLU A 173 -18.77 4.10 26.84
C GLU A 173 -19.03 5.61 26.55
N GLU A 174 -18.21 6.19 25.64
CA GLU A 174 -18.28 7.61 25.24
C GLU A 174 -19.25 7.85 24.05
N ALA A 175 -19.74 6.80 23.36
CA ALA A 175 -20.59 6.88 22.17
C ALA A 175 -22.09 6.83 22.52
#